data_1fd3a03134a56a87311ec80c18194c6f
#
_entry.id   1fd3a03134a56a87311ec80c18194c6f
#
_cell.length_a   1.000
_cell.length_b   1.000
_cell.length_c   1.000
_cell.angle_alpha   90.00
_cell.angle_beta   90.00
_cell.angle_gamma   90.00
#
_symmetry.space_group_name_H-M   'P 1'
#
loop_
_entity.id
_entity.type
_entity.pdbx_description
1 polymer ?
#
loop_
_entity_poly.entity_id
_entity_poly.type
_entity_poly.pdbx_seq_one_letter_code
_entity_poly.pdbx_strand_id
1 'polypeptide(L)'
;MHVRNLVQLGVLFFCGTVVAQVTPDHYARIVHERCPGADIVKVQRAAFDLLEVDYFCQGKKVELGIHNGQVVYEEHEGTPEEAVMQRIQKSLDKKYPGWLLDEVSLITAMDSTFIKVEVVMEGVEHNLYFTTTGRKYDPRGLMVSDGWSATELAAAMPADAPYDLLHADSSYALPALLREVSGIAVAGPSSVYCVQDELGAVFEFCLATEEILRVLRFTDVGDFEDVAVQGNRITALRSDGKLFTLDAASGALLSERQFALPALNYEGLCLAPDGSLLLVSKEAPVVGEVHTRPVHRIRDGRVDLFRQLDASAVAAHVAQHWPTVAKGPVRFSPSAVAVHPVTGELYVLSSADRLVAVYGETLQRVLPLPAADFYKPEGLAFLPNGDLLISNEGDKKGLVQANVLRFRWKGR
;
A
#
# COMPACT_ATOMS: atom_id res chain seq x y z
N MET A 1 -47.95 7.23 -26.94
CA MET A 1 -47.67 8.30 -26.01
C MET A 1 -46.49 7.84 -25.12
N HIS A 2 -45.25 8.28 -25.46
CA HIS A 2 -44.04 7.92 -24.76
C HIS A 2 -43.66 9.06 -23.85
N VAL A 3 -43.55 8.82 -22.57
CA VAL A 3 -42.99 9.76 -21.60
C VAL A 3 -41.58 9.28 -21.26
N ARG A 4 -40.57 10.05 -21.70
CA ARG A 4 -39.18 9.89 -21.33
C ARG A 4 -38.95 10.58 -19.99
N ASN A 5 -38.54 9.84 -18.97
CA ASN A 5 -38.02 10.41 -17.74
C ASN A 5 -36.53 10.74 -17.93
N LEU A 6 -36.22 12.03 -17.88
CA LEU A 6 -34.84 12.53 -17.71
C LEU A 6 -34.47 12.41 -16.21
N VAL A 7 -33.44 11.65 -15.94
CA VAL A 7 -32.75 11.69 -14.65
C VAL A 7 -31.68 12.76 -14.73
N GLN A 8 -31.86 13.86 -14.01
CA GLN A 8 -30.83 14.88 -13.79
C GLN A 8 -29.82 14.35 -12.77
N LEU A 9 -28.57 14.16 -13.23
CA LEU A 9 -27.41 13.99 -12.34
C LEU A 9 -27.05 15.37 -11.78
N GLY A 10 -27.25 15.57 -10.50
CA GLY A 10 -26.73 16.74 -9.79
C GLY A 10 -25.25 16.60 -9.52
N VAL A 11 -24.45 17.47 -10.13
CA VAL A 11 -23.02 17.61 -9.84
C VAL A 11 -22.87 18.47 -8.59
N LEU A 12 -22.49 17.87 -7.47
CA LEU A 12 -22.09 18.60 -6.28
C LEU A 12 -20.64 19.12 -6.45
N PHE A 13 -20.53 20.43 -6.58
CA PHE A 13 -19.24 21.12 -6.50
C PHE A 13 -18.79 21.17 -5.03
N PHE A 14 -17.76 20.43 -4.69
CA PHE A 14 -17.00 20.67 -3.47
C PHE A 14 -15.87 21.66 -3.77
N CYS A 15 -15.94 22.81 -3.14
CA CYS A 15 -14.88 23.82 -3.12
C CYS A 15 -13.82 23.39 -2.10
N GLY A 16 -12.71 22.80 -2.59
CA GLY A 16 -11.53 22.45 -1.80
C GLY A 16 -10.29 22.98 -2.48
N THR A 17 -9.42 23.61 -1.75
CA THR A 17 -8.18 24.30 -2.08
C THR A 17 -7.35 23.61 -3.17
N VAL A 18 -6.93 24.42 -4.14
CA VAL A 18 -6.24 24.04 -5.37
C VAL A 18 -4.85 23.47 -5.08
N VAL A 19 -4.76 22.16 -4.98
CA VAL A 19 -3.61 21.42 -5.53
C VAL A 19 -3.84 21.50 -7.05
N ALA A 20 -2.83 21.83 -7.84
CA ALA A 20 -2.95 21.93 -9.27
C ALA A 20 -3.45 20.58 -9.82
N GLN A 21 -4.77 20.44 -9.94
CA GLN A 21 -5.39 19.28 -10.57
C GLN A 21 -4.90 19.28 -12.01
N VAL A 22 -4.20 18.24 -12.40
CA VAL A 22 -3.91 17.99 -13.80
C VAL A 22 -5.25 17.88 -14.51
N THR A 23 -5.64 18.95 -15.20
CA THR A 23 -6.92 19.02 -15.91
C THR A 23 -6.87 18.16 -17.18
N PRO A 24 -8.00 17.68 -17.69
CA PRO A 24 -8.05 16.97 -18.98
C PRO A 24 -7.25 17.66 -20.09
N ASP A 25 -7.30 18.97 -20.18
CA ASP A 25 -6.54 19.76 -21.16
C ASP A 25 -5.03 19.69 -20.97
N HIS A 26 -4.57 19.50 -19.73
CA HIS A 26 -3.14 19.47 -19.42
C HIS A 26 -2.47 18.17 -19.88
N TYR A 27 -3.01 17.00 -19.52
CA TYR A 27 -2.43 15.74 -19.97
C TYR A 27 -2.64 15.51 -21.46
N ALA A 28 -3.77 15.93 -22.02
CA ALA A 28 -4.00 15.87 -23.45
C ALA A 28 -2.96 16.68 -24.23
N ARG A 29 -2.61 17.87 -23.74
CA ARG A 29 -1.53 18.67 -24.33
C ARG A 29 -0.19 17.94 -24.27
N ILE A 30 0.18 17.37 -23.12
CA ILE A 30 1.43 16.61 -22.97
C ILE A 30 1.49 15.45 -23.97
N VAL A 31 0.39 14.71 -24.14
CA VAL A 31 0.30 13.60 -25.09
C VAL A 31 0.42 14.11 -26.53
N HIS A 32 -0.33 15.16 -26.91
CA HIS A 32 -0.31 15.68 -28.28
C HIS A 32 0.99 16.39 -28.65
N GLU A 33 1.72 16.96 -27.69
CA GLU A 33 3.08 17.47 -27.91
C GLU A 33 4.07 16.36 -28.29
N ARG A 34 3.87 15.14 -27.73
CA ARG A 34 4.70 13.95 -28.01
C ARG A 34 4.27 13.22 -29.28
N CYS A 35 2.98 13.09 -29.44
CA CYS A 35 2.39 12.41 -30.59
C CYS A 35 1.19 13.20 -31.11
N PRO A 36 1.39 14.08 -32.11
CA PRO A 36 0.29 14.78 -32.75
C PRO A 36 -0.73 13.81 -33.35
N GLY A 37 -2.00 13.95 -32.94
CA GLY A 37 -3.08 13.06 -33.37
C GLY A 37 -3.17 11.74 -32.60
N ALA A 38 -2.58 11.67 -31.42
CA ALA A 38 -2.74 10.50 -30.53
C ALA A 38 -4.18 10.34 -30.06
N ASP A 39 -4.63 9.10 -29.98
CA ASP A 39 -5.92 8.71 -29.41
C ASP A 39 -5.72 8.28 -27.95
N ILE A 40 -6.17 9.12 -27.01
CA ILE A 40 -6.13 8.81 -25.57
C ILE A 40 -7.27 7.83 -25.27
N VAL A 41 -6.92 6.64 -24.76
CA VAL A 41 -7.88 5.56 -24.53
C VAL A 41 -8.22 5.33 -23.06
N LYS A 42 -7.28 5.67 -22.16
CA LYS A 42 -7.49 5.50 -20.72
C LYS A 42 -6.72 6.56 -19.95
N VAL A 43 -7.34 7.03 -18.88
CA VAL A 43 -6.68 7.90 -17.90
C VAL A 43 -7.10 7.40 -16.53
N GLN A 44 -6.14 7.06 -15.70
CA GLN A 44 -6.39 6.61 -14.33
C GLN A 44 -5.43 7.28 -13.36
N ARG A 45 -5.87 7.44 -12.11
CA ARG A 45 -4.99 7.85 -11.02
C ARG A 45 -4.42 6.61 -10.36
N ALA A 46 -3.12 6.53 -10.32
CA ALA A 46 -2.39 5.59 -9.50
C ALA A 46 -2.08 6.21 -8.11
N ALA A 47 -1.33 5.47 -7.28
CA ALA A 47 -0.90 5.97 -5.97
C ALA A 47 -0.09 7.27 -6.11
N PHE A 48 -0.19 8.14 -5.10
CA PHE A 48 0.62 9.38 -4.97
C PHE A 48 0.41 10.42 -6.07
N ASP A 49 -0.84 10.61 -6.50
CA ASP A 49 -1.21 11.56 -7.56
C ASP A 49 -0.48 11.33 -8.90
N LEU A 50 0.07 10.14 -9.10
CA LEU A 50 0.54 9.69 -10.40
C LEU A 50 -0.69 9.53 -11.32
N LEU A 51 -0.65 10.19 -12.48
CA LEU A 51 -1.65 10.04 -13.52
C LEU A 51 -1.06 9.14 -14.61
N GLU A 52 -1.69 8.01 -14.84
CA GLU A 52 -1.34 7.11 -15.95
C GLU A 52 -2.26 7.37 -17.13
N VAL A 53 -1.67 7.61 -18.30
CA VAL A 53 -2.37 7.96 -19.53
C VAL A 53 -1.98 7.00 -20.63
N ASP A 54 -2.92 6.12 -21.02
CA ASP A 54 -2.76 5.22 -22.17
C ASP A 54 -3.25 5.91 -23.43
N TYR A 55 -2.44 5.86 -24.48
CA TYR A 55 -2.81 6.39 -25.78
C TYR A 55 -2.18 5.58 -26.92
N PHE A 56 -2.76 5.70 -28.12
CA PHE A 56 -2.17 5.17 -29.33
C PHE A 56 -1.41 6.24 -30.10
N CYS A 57 -0.16 5.95 -30.43
CA CYS A 57 0.71 6.75 -31.27
C CYS A 57 1.13 5.94 -32.49
N GLN A 58 0.67 6.35 -33.69
CA GLN A 58 1.00 5.64 -34.94
C GLN A 58 0.69 4.13 -34.87
N GLY A 59 -0.40 3.77 -34.21
CA GLY A 59 -0.85 2.39 -34.04
C GLY A 59 -0.14 1.59 -32.96
N LYS A 60 0.77 2.18 -32.20
CA LYS A 60 1.42 1.57 -31.03
C LYS A 60 0.83 2.09 -29.74
N LYS A 61 0.59 1.21 -28.80
CA LYS A 61 0.18 1.60 -27.45
C LYS A 61 1.35 2.21 -26.70
N VAL A 62 1.10 3.33 -26.07
CA VAL A 62 2.05 4.04 -25.19
C VAL A 62 1.33 4.37 -23.90
N GLU A 63 2.02 4.24 -22.79
CA GLU A 63 1.57 4.70 -21.49
C GLU A 63 2.53 5.75 -20.94
N LEU A 64 1.97 6.87 -20.45
CA LEU A 64 2.73 7.90 -19.74
C LEU A 64 2.35 7.93 -18.27
N GLY A 65 3.37 7.94 -17.39
CA GLY A 65 3.22 8.36 -16.02
C GLY A 65 3.46 9.87 -15.91
N ILE A 66 2.47 10.60 -15.42
CA ILE A 66 2.54 12.05 -15.22
C ILE A 66 2.38 12.34 -13.73
N HIS A 67 3.36 13.01 -13.14
CA HIS A 67 3.34 13.42 -11.75
C HIS A 67 3.64 14.92 -11.66
N ASN A 68 2.82 15.67 -10.92
CA ASN A 68 2.93 17.13 -10.81
C ASN A 68 3.03 17.85 -12.18
N GLY A 69 2.35 17.31 -13.20
CA GLY A 69 2.36 17.86 -14.55
C GLY A 69 3.63 17.57 -15.35
N GLN A 70 4.54 16.76 -14.85
CA GLN A 70 5.75 16.29 -15.53
C GLN A 70 5.65 14.82 -15.87
N VAL A 71 6.15 14.42 -17.03
CA VAL A 71 6.27 12.99 -17.37
C VAL A 71 7.42 12.39 -16.58
N VAL A 72 7.12 11.40 -15.78
CA VAL A 72 8.10 10.67 -14.94
C VAL A 72 8.52 9.36 -15.58
N TYR A 73 7.66 8.76 -16.40
CA TYR A 73 8.04 7.64 -17.26
C TYR A 73 7.19 7.58 -18.54
N GLU A 74 7.73 6.88 -19.53
CA GLU A 74 7.06 6.50 -20.75
C GLU A 74 7.31 5.02 -21.02
N GLU A 75 6.23 4.25 -21.20
CA GLU A 75 6.28 2.83 -21.54
C GLU A 75 5.64 2.61 -22.91
N HIS A 76 6.30 1.84 -23.76
CA HIS A 76 5.73 1.43 -25.04
C HIS A 76 6.11 -0.01 -25.37
N GLU A 77 5.18 -0.73 -25.97
CA GLU A 77 5.45 -2.08 -26.49
C GLU A 77 6.62 -2.03 -27.47
N GLY A 78 7.57 -2.94 -27.28
CA GLY A 78 8.73 -3.02 -28.14
C GLY A 78 9.60 -4.22 -27.83
N THR A 79 9.96 -4.96 -28.86
CA THR A 79 10.87 -6.08 -28.73
C THR A 79 12.30 -5.58 -28.91
N PRO A 80 13.20 -5.79 -27.94
CA PRO A 80 14.60 -5.45 -28.09
C PRO A 80 15.26 -6.31 -29.18
N GLU A 81 16.48 -5.97 -29.55
CA GLU A 81 17.27 -6.75 -30.51
C GLU A 81 17.31 -8.23 -30.11
N GLU A 82 17.30 -9.12 -31.12
CA GLU A 82 17.25 -10.57 -30.92
C GLU A 82 18.33 -11.08 -29.97
N ALA A 83 19.54 -10.57 -30.07
CA ALA A 83 20.67 -10.95 -29.21
C ALA A 83 20.44 -10.56 -27.73
N VAL A 84 19.68 -9.50 -27.46
CA VAL A 84 19.30 -9.05 -26.13
C VAL A 84 18.19 -9.97 -25.59
N MET A 85 17.17 -10.25 -26.41
CA MET A 85 16.10 -11.18 -26.02
C MET A 85 16.61 -12.57 -25.71
N GLN A 86 17.56 -13.10 -26.49
CA GLN A 86 18.18 -14.40 -26.23
C GLN A 86 18.89 -14.44 -24.86
N ARG A 87 19.56 -13.34 -24.46
CA ARG A 87 20.18 -13.24 -23.11
C ARG A 87 19.15 -13.22 -22.01
N ILE A 88 18.08 -12.45 -22.20
CA ILE A 88 16.95 -12.37 -21.25
C ILE A 88 16.34 -13.75 -21.10
N GLN A 89 16.00 -14.41 -22.21
CA GLN A 89 15.40 -15.75 -22.23
C GLN A 89 16.27 -16.78 -21.51
N LYS A 90 17.58 -16.80 -21.79
CA LYS A 90 18.52 -17.67 -21.07
C LYS A 90 18.57 -17.43 -19.57
N SER A 91 18.40 -16.17 -19.15
CA SER A 91 18.32 -15.80 -17.72
C SER A 91 17.03 -16.31 -17.09
N LEU A 92 15.89 -16.18 -17.81
CA LEU A 92 14.59 -16.65 -17.37
C LEU A 92 14.52 -18.17 -17.26
N ASP A 93 14.95 -18.89 -18.30
CA ASP A 93 14.97 -20.36 -18.33
C ASP A 93 15.74 -20.97 -17.15
N LYS A 94 16.82 -20.30 -16.76
CA LYS A 94 17.65 -20.74 -15.63
C LYS A 94 16.99 -20.53 -14.28
N LYS A 95 16.26 -19.43 -14.11
CA LYS A 95 15.79 -18.96 -12.81
C LYS A 95 14.31 -19.25 -12.58
N TYR A 96 13.53 -19.32 -13.65
CA TYR A 96 12.07 -19.43 -13.61
C TYR A 96 11.61 -20.53 -14.60
N PRO A 97 11.84 -21.81 -14.32
CA PRO A 97 11.45 -22.89 -15.24
C PRO A 97 9.93 -22.91 -15.43
N GLY A 98 9.46 -23.03 -16.68
CA GLY A 98 8.03 -23.08 -17.00
C GLY A 98 7.33 -21.73 -17.16
N TRP A 99 8.07 -20.64 -17.18
CA TRP A 99 7.54 -19.31 -17.47
C TRP A 99 6.95 -19.23 -18.90
N LEU A 100 5.94 -18.39 -19.07
CA LEU A 100 5.38 -18.02 -20.38
C LEU A 100 5.56 -16.51 -20.55
N LEU A 101 6.06 -16.11 -21.73
CA LEU A 101 6.17 -14.70 -22.09
C LEU A 101 4.77 -14.14 -22.36
N ASP A 102 4.43 -13.03 -21.73
CA ASP A 102 3.21 -12.30 -22.01
C ASP A 102 3.50 -11.03 -22.82
N GLU A 103 4.25 -10.10 -22.25
CA GLU A 103 4.57 -8.83 -22.90
C GLU A 103 6.04 -8.45 -22.77
N VAL A 104 6.54 -7.68 -23.73
CA VAL A 104 7.83 -6.99 -23.65
C VAL A 104 7.62 -5.52 -23.97
N SER A 105 8.09 -4.66 -23.08
CA SER A 105 8.02 -3.21 -23.27
C SER A 105 9.35 -2.53 -22.95
N LEU A 106 9.52 -1.33 -23.48
CA LEU A 106 10.61 -0.43 -23.18
C LEU A 106 10.07 0.67 -22.29
N ILE A 107 10.72 0.89 -21.15
CA ILE A 107 10.39 1.97 -20.23
C ILE A 107 11.53 2.96 -20.22
N THR A 108 11.21 4.22 -20.44
CA THR A 108 12.11 5.34 -20.23
C THR A 108 11.61 6.14 -19.04
N ALA A 109 12.39 6.14 -17.95
CA ALA A 109 12.07 6.88 -16.74
C ALA A 109 13.27 7.76 -16.38
N MET A 110 13.03 9.08 -16.21
CA MET A 110 14.08 10.09 -16.07
C MET A 110 15.13 9.94 -17.18
N ASP A 111 16.38 9.67 -16.83
CA ASP A 111 17.52 9.52 -17.77
C ASP A 111 17.87 8.05 -18.04
N SER A 112 16.98 7.11 -17.68
CA SER A 112 17.25 5.68 -17.78
C SER A 112 16.24 4.99 -18.69
N THR A 113 16.73 4.14 -19.60
CA THR A 113 15.89 3.24 -20.40
C THR A 113 16.20 1.80 -20.03
N PHE A 114 15.16 1.00 -19.85
CA PHE A 114 15.26 -0.41 -19.49
C PHE A 114 14.12 -1.21 -20.14
N ILE A 115 14.25 -2.52 -20.13
CA ILE A 115 13.30 -3.46 -20.72
C ILE A 115 12.47 -4.05 -19.58
N LYS A 116 11.14 -3.97 -19.67
CA LYS A 116 10.20 -4.76 -18.87
C LYS A 116 9.83 -6.02 -19.66
N VAL A 117 9.88 -7.15 -19.00
CA VAL A 117 9.41 -8.43 -19.53
C VAL A 117 8.36 -8.96 -18.57
N GLU A 118 7.15 -9.05 -19.06
CA GLU A 118 6.04 -9.62 -18.35
C GLU A 118 5.96 -11.12 -18.62
N VAL A 119 5.96 -11.91 -17.57
CA VAL A 119 5.92 -13.36 -17.65
C VAL A 119 4.85 -13.93 -16.74
N VAL A 120 4.19 -14.98 -17.16
CA VAL A 120 3.24 -15.73 -16.36
C VAL A 120 3.90 -17.00 -15.84
N MET A 121 3.88 -17.19 -14.52
CA MET A 121 4.36 -18.38 -13.83
C MET A 121 3.27 -18.88 -12.89
N GLU A 122 2.86 -20.13 -13.03
CA GLU A 122 1.82 -20.75 -12.19
C GLU A 122 0.50 -19.94 -12.18
N GLY A 123 0.20 -19.22 -13.27
CA GLY A 123 -0.99 -18.38 -13.41
C GLY A 123 -0.87 -17.00 -12.77
N VAL A 124 0.31 -16.61 -12.28
CA VAL A 124 0.60 -15.30 -11.73
C VAL A 124 1.49 -14.51 -12.68
N GLU A 125 1.12 -13.25 -12.92
CA GLU A 125 1.92 -12.31 -13.71
C GLU A 125 3.10 -11.78 -12.89
N HIS A 126 4.27 -11.74 -13.53
CA HIS A 126 5.50 -11.20 -12.94
C HIS A 126 6.17 -10.21 -13.89
N ASN A 127 6.45 -9.02 -13.40
CA ASN A 127 7.23 -8.02 -14.12
C ASN A 127 8.72 -8.16 -13.77
N LEU A 128 9.55 -8.38 -14.78
CA LEU A 128 10.97 -8.56 -14.65
C LEU A 128 11.70 -7.50 -15.49
N TYR A 129 12.72 -6.89 -14.90
CA TYR A 129 13.40 -5.76 -15.53
C TYR A 129 14.82 -6.11 -15.93
N PHE A 130 15.22 -5.57 -17.08
CA PHE A 130 16.52 -5.78 -17.68
C PHE A 130 17.07 -4.46 -18.25
N THR A 131 18.37 -4.29 -18.20
CA THR A 131 19.02 -3.20 -18.94
C THR A 131 18.79 -3.38 -20.45
N THR A 132 19.01 -2.34 -21.22
CA THR A 132 19.00 -2.41 -22.69
C THR A 132 20.02 -3.41 -23.27
N THR A 133 20.94 -3.92 -22.45
CA THR A 133 21.88 -4.98 -22.82
C THR A 133 21.47 -6.38 -22.35
N GLY A 134 20.28 -6.53 -21.75
CA GLY A 134 19.73 -7.81 -21.28
C GLY A 134 20.30 -8.33 -19.96
N ARG A 135 20.91 -7.48 -19.13
CA ARG A 135 21.29 -7.83 -17.76
C ARG A 135 20.14 -7.51 -16.83
N LYS A 136 19.95 -8.32 -15.78
CA LYS A 136 18.93 -8.03 -14.76
C LYS A 136 19.11 -6.59 -14.25
N TYR A 137 18.02 -5.85 -14.16
CA TYR A 137 17.97 -4.48 -13.71
C TYR A 137 17.04 -4.37 -12.49
N ASP A 138 17.35 -3.49 -11.59
CA ASP A 138 16.51 -3.16 -10.46
C ASP A 138 16.06 -1.70 -10.61
N PRO A 139 14.82 -1.46 -11.00
CA PRO A 139 14.30 -0.10 -11.21
C PRO A 139 13.93 0.63 -9.91
N ARG A 140 14.11 0.03 -8.74
CA ARG A 140 13.80 0.67 -7.47
C ARG A 140 14.54 2.00 -7.33
N GLY A 141 13.82 3.04 -6.94
CA GLY A 141 14.34 4.40 -6.79
C GLY A 141 14.15 5.29 -8.02
N LEU A 142 13.61 4.78 -9.14
CA LEU A 142 13.24 5.62 -10.28
C LEU A 142 11.87 6.29 -10.12
N MET A 143 11.01 5.74 -9.27
CA MET A 143 9.71 6.36 -8.99
C MET A 143 9.91 7.56 -8.06
N VAL A 144 9.62 8.74 -8.56
CA VAL A 144 9.58 9.96 -7.73
C VAL A 144 8.35 9.85 -6.84
N SER A 145 8.56 9.70 -5.54
CA SER A 145 7.47 9.77 -4.59
C SER A 145 7.46 11.16 -3.95
N ASP A 146 6.38 11.93 -4.16
CA ASP A 146 6.09 13.06 -3.31
C ASP A 146 5.82 12.57 -1.88
N GLY A 147 6.36 13.28 -0.92
CA GLY A 147 6.20 12.92 0.48
C GLY A 147 7.36 13.40 1.32
N TRP A 148 7.55 12.75 2.44
CA TRP A 148 8.60 13.08 3.41
C TRP A 148 9.98 12.77 2.84
N SER A 149 10.79 13.81 2.62
CA SER A 149 12.18 13.66 2.19
C SER A 149 13.03 13.07 3.32
N ALA A 150 13.75 11.98 3.06
CA ALA A 150 14.63 11.35 4.04
C ALA A 150 15.69 12.33 4.58
N THR A 151 16.25 13.19 3.74
CA THR A 151 17.24 14.20 4.14
C THR A 151 16.65 15.24 5.07
N GLU A 152 15.44 15.73 4.76
CA GLU A 152 14.75 16.73 5.60
C GLU A 152 14.30 16.10 6.92
N LEU A 153 13.81 14.85 6.88
CA LEU A 153 13.45 14.10 8.09
C LEU A 153 14.65 13.84 8.99
N ALA A 154 15.81 13.47 8.42
CA ALA A 154 17.04 13.24 9.20
C ALA A 154 17.47 14.48 10.02
N ALA A 155 17.26 15.67 9.44
CA ALA A 155 17.57 16.92 10.13
C ALA A 155 16.56 17.30 11.24
N ALA A 156 15.33 16.79 11.17
CA ALA A 156 14.22 17.14 12.05
C ALA A 156 13.84 16.02 13.04
N MET A 157 14.37 14.79 12.87
CA MET A 157 13.99 13.64 13.69
C MET A 157 14.38 13.83 15.15
N PRO A 158 13.45 13.68 16.10
CA PRO A 158 13.76 13.80 17.52
C PRO A 158 14.77 12.72 17.98
N ALA A 159 15.72 13.11 18.82
CA ALA A 159 16.74 12.20 19.34
C ALA A 159 16.14 11.06 20.19
N ASP A 160 14.93 11.26 20.73
CA ASP A 160 14.19 10.29 21.54
C ASP A 160 13.16 9.50 20.74
N ALA A 161 13.19 9.59 19.40
CA ALA A 161 12.33 8.78 18.55
C ALA A 161 12.49 7.27 18.86
N PRO A 162 11.38 6.51 19.06
CA PRO A 162 11.43 5.13 19.48
C PRO A 162 12.02 4.19 18.43
N TYR A 163 12.03 4.62 17.18
CA TYR A 163 12.57 3.90 16.02
C TYR A 163 13.40 4.82 15.14
N ASP A 164 14.34 4.24 14.42
CA ASP A 164 15.03 4.92 13.31
C ASP A 164 14.32 4.57 12.00
N LEU A 165 13.27 5.32 11.68
CA LEU A 165 12.45 5.06 10.48
C LEU A 165 13.14 5.48 9.16
N LEU A 166 14.34 6.09 9.26
CA LEU A 166 15.15 6.42 8.09
C LEU A 166 16.02 5.24 7.63
N HIS A 167 16.27 4.28 8.51
CA HIS A 167 17.14 3.15 8.23
C HIS A 167 16.52 1.87 8.78
N ALA A 168 15.91 1.08 7.92
CA ALA A 168 15.39 -0.23 8.30
C ALA A 168 16.55 -1.17 8.69
N ASP A 169 16.41 -1.85 9.83
CA ASP A 169 17.36 -2.89 10.26
C ASP A 169 17.34 -4.12 9.34
N SER A 170 16.19 -4.38 8.71
CA SER A 170 16.02 -5.44 7.73
C SER A 170 14.89 -5.09 6.77
N SER A 171 15.01 -5.54 5.52
CA SER A 171 13.99 -5.46 4.49
C SER A 171 13.80 -6.85 3.90
N TYR A 172 12.55 -7.32 3.86
CA TYR A 172 12.17 -8.63 3.37
C TYR A 172 11.29 -8.46 2.15
N ALA A 173 11.76 -8.95 0.99
CA ALA A 173 11.04 -8.85 -0.26
C ALA A 173 9.83 -9.77 -0.30
N LEU A 174 8.65 -9.25 -0.57
CA LEU A 174 7.45 -10.05 -0.74
C LEU A 174 7.35 -10.58 -2.18
N PRO A 175 6.89 -11.83 -2.37
CA PRO A 175 6.64 -12.38 -3.70
C PRO A 175 5.47 -11.66 -4.39
N ALA A 176 5.37 -11.79 -5.72
CA ALA A 176 4.36 -11.11 -6.53
C ALA A 176 2.91 -11.36 -6.06
N LEU A 177 2.63 -12.55 -5.52
CA LEU A 177 1.33 -12.89 -4.95
C LEU A 177 0.93 -12.00 -3.75
N LEU A 178 1.90 -11.40 -3.07
CA LEU A 178 1.72 -10.46 -1.96
C LEU A 178 2.09 -9.02 -2.37
N ARG A 179 2.04 -8.70 -3.66
CA ARG A 179 2.33 -7.35 -4.16
C ARG A 179 1.40 -6.29 -3.55
N GLU A 180 0.13 -6.61 -3.41
CA GLU A 180 -0.90 -5.75 -2.83
C GLU A 180 -1.20 -6.16 -1.37
N VAL A 181 -0.13 -6.36 -0.57
CA VAL A 181 -0.24 -6.70 0.84
C VAL A 181 -0.91 -5.58 1.62
N SER A 182 -2.08 -5.85 2.21
CA SER A 182 -2.88 -4.88 2.96
C SER A 182 -2.57 -4.92 4.46
N GLY A 183 -2.44 -6.11 5.05
CA GLY A 183 -2.23 -6.25 6.48
C GLY A 183 -1.28 -7.37 6.86
N ILE A 184 -0.63 -7.23 8.02
CA ILE A 184 0.31 -8.22 8.58
C ILE A 184 0.10 -8.46 10.07
N ALA A 185 0.31 -9.70 10.50
CA ALA A 185 0.38 -10.05 11.92
C ALA A 185 1.50 -11.05 12.20
N VAL A 186 2.14 -10.97 13.36
CA VAL A 186 3.21 -11.89 13.73
C VAL A 186 2.65 -13.30 13.92
N ALA A 187 3.16 -14.26 13.15
CA ALA A 187 2.80 -15.67 13.21
C ALA A 187 3.75 -16.46 14.12
N GLY A 188 5.01 -16.06 14.15
CA GLY A 188 6.06 -16.73 14.92
C GLY A 188 7.34 -15.90 14.98
N PRO A 189 8.43 -16.46 15.51
CA PRO A 189 9.69 -15.71 15.69
C PRO A 189 10.29 -15.16 14.38
N SER A 190 10.01 -15.83 13.26
CA SER A 190 10.55 -15.48 11.93
C SER A 190 9.49 -15.54 10.83
N SER A 191 8.21 -15.52 11.17
CA SER A 191 7.13 -15.53 10.18
C SER A 191 6.02 -14.53 10.52
N VAL A 192 5.34 -14.06 9.50
CA VAL A 192 4.15 -13.21 9.59
C VAL A 192 3.02 -13.85 8.80
N TYR A 193 1.78 -13.65 9.25
CA TYR A 193 0.62 -13.79 8.40
C TYR A 193 0.39 -12.51 7.64
N CYS A 194 0.08 -12.65 6.35
CA CYS A 194 -0.26 -11.56 5.47
C CYS A 194 -1.65 -11.78 4.87
N VAL A 195 -2.38 -10.71 4.63
CA VAL A 195 -3.52 -10.67 3.73
C VAL A 195 -3.22 -9.70 2.60
N GLN A 196 -3.85 -9.90 1.47
CA GLN A 196 -3.81 -8.96 0.34
C GLN A 196 -5.26 -8.65 -0.05
N ASP A 197 -5.48 -7.52 -0.70
CA ASP A 197 -6.81 -6.91 -0.87
C ASP A 197 -7.82 -7.79 -1.61
N GLU A 198 -7.40 -8.57 -2.61
CA GLU A 198 -8.33 -9.29 -3.51
C GLU A 198 -8.63 -10.74 -3.09
N LEU A 199 -7.68 -11.44 -2.46
CA LEU A 199 -7.79 -12.89 -2.24
C LEU A 199 -8.27 -13.23 -0.83
N GLY A 200 -9.32 -14.03 -0.72
CA GLY A 200 -9.82 -14.59 0.53
C GLY A 200 -8.91 -15.65 1.13
N ALA A 201 -7.66 -15.28 1.39
CA ALA A 201 -6.62 -16.16 1.92
C ALA A 201 -5.71 -15.44 2.91
N VAL A 202 -5.24 -16.16 3.91
CA VAL A 202 -4.13 -15.76 4.76
C VAL A 202 -2.88 -16.49 4.32
N PHE A 203 -1.80 -15.76 4.12
CA PHE A 203 -0.50 -16.26 3.70
C PHE A 203 0.45 -16.27 4.88
N GLU A 204 1.03 -17.40 5.22
CA GLU A 204 2.15 -17.46 6.18
C GLU A 204 3.46 -17.24 5.42
N PHE A 205 4.10 -16.11 5.66
CA PHE A 205 5.34 -15.70 5.01
C PHE A 205 6.53 -15.80 5.98
N CYS A 206 7.60 -16.44 5.54
CA CYS A 206 8.85 -16.56 6.31
C CYS A 206 9.76 -15.37 6.02
N LEU A 207 10.06 -14.57 7.03
CA LEU A 207 10.98 -13.43 6.92
C LEU A 207 12.42 -13.87 6.63
N ALA A 208 12.82 -15.08 7.06
CA ALA A 208 14.21 -15.53 6.89
C ALA A 208 14.51 -16.07 5.48
N THR A 209 13.55 -16.73 4.84
CA THR A 209 13.71 -17.32 3.49
C THR A 209 13.03 -16.49 2.40
N GLU A 210 12.21 -15.53 2.78
CA GLU A 210 11.37 -14.71 1.87
C GLU A 210 10.44 -15.58 1.00
N GLU A 211 9.87 -16.63 1.62
CA GLU A 211 8.98 -17.59 0.94
C GLU A 211 7.62 -17.67 1.65
N ILE A 212 6.56 -17.92 0.87
CA ILE A 212 5.26 -18.29 1.40
C ILE A 212 5.33 -19.74 1.87
N LEU A 213 5.15 -19.98 3.16
CA LEU A 213 5.14 -21.32 3.74
C LEU A 213 3.81 -22.02 3.57
N ARG A 214 2.71 -21.28 3.70
CA ARG A 214 1.34 -21.81 3.57
C ARG A 214 0.39 -20.76 3.06
N VAL A 215 -0.67 -21.24 2.39
CA VAL A 215 -1.81 -20.43 1.94
C VAL A 215 -3.08 -21.04 2.57
N LEU A 216 -3.73 -20.27 3.42
CA LEU A 216 -4.94 -20.67 4.14
C LEU A 216 -6.15 -19.97 3.49
N ARG A 217 -6.76 -20.60 2.51
CA ARG A 217 -7.96 -20.07 1.82
C ARG A 217 -9.19 -20.24 2.72
N PHE A 218 -9.99 -19.18 2.85
CA PHE A 218 -11.20 -19.19 3.68
C PHE A 218 -12.45 -18.69 2.96
N THR A 219 -12.28 -17.97 1.86
CA THR A 219 -13.39 -17.52 1.00
C THR A 219 -12.86 -17.25 -0.42
N ASP A 220 -13.74 -16.77 -1.29
CA ASP A 220 -13.39 -16.31 -2.63
C ASP A 220 -12.73 -14.91 -2.59
N VAL A 221 -12.87 -14.14 -3.65
CA VAL A 221 -12.37 -12.76 -3.74
C VAL A 221 -13.13 -11.81 -2.81
N GLY A 222 -12.47 -10.76 -2.36
CA GLY A 222 -13.05 -9.74 -1.50
C GLY A 222 -12.11 -8.55 -1.39
N ASP A 223 -12.34 -7.69 -0.42
CA ASP A 223 -11.56 -6.49 -0.11
C ASP A 223 -11.02 -6.67 1.32
N PHE A 224 -9.90 -7.44 1.42
CA PHE A 224 -9.34 -7.85 2.72
C PHE A 224 -8.23 -6.89 3.13
N GLU A 225 -8.36 -6.34 4.34
CA GLU A 225 -7.61 -5.19 4.77
C GLU A 225 -6.53 -5.53 5.82
N ASP A 226 -6.87 -6.36 6.82
CA ASP A 226 -5.91 -6.63 7.89
C ASP A 226 -6.13 -8.01 8.52
N VAL A 227 -5.19 -8.42 9.36
CA VAL A 227 -5.18 -9.72 10.03
C VAL A 227 -4.69 -9.61 11.48
N ALA A 228 -5.33 -10.31 12.39
CA ALA A 228 -4.91 -10.41 13.79
C ALA A 228 -4.79 -11.86 14.23
N VAL A 229 -3.91 -12.10 15.22
CA VAL A 229 -3.63 -13.45 15.76
C VAL A 229 -3.91 -13.51 17.25
N GLN A 230 -4.70 -14.50 17.69
CA GLN A 230 -4.96 -14.77 19.08
C GLN A 230 -4.79 -16.26 19.39
N GLY A 231 -3.66 -16.65 19.94
CA GLY A 231 -3.33 -18.06 20.18
C GLY A 231 -3.34 -18.85 18.88
N ASN A 232 -4.20 -19.88 18.78
CA ASN A 232 -4.37 -20.69 17.56
C ASN A 232 -5.48 -20.15 16.61
N ARG A 233 -5.80 -18.89 16.70
CA ARG A 233 -6.83 -18.25 15.85
C ARG A 233 -6.24 -17.12 15.05
N ILE A 234 -6.52 -17.14 13.75
CA ILE A 234 -6.22 -16.05 12.83
C ILE A 234 -7.56 -15.40 12.48
N THR A 235 -7.64 -14.09 12.57
CA THR A 235 -8.85 -13.34 12.18
C THR A 235 -8.49 -12.37 11.08
N ALA A 236 -9.08 -12.53 9.90
CA ALA A 236 -8.96 -11.61 8.77
C ALA A 236 -10.14 -10.64 8.76
N LEU A 237 -9.86 -9.39 8.44
CA LEU A 237 -10.82 -8.29 8.31
C LEU A 237 -11.08 -8.03 6.83
N ARG A 238 -12.37 -7.85 6.49
CA ARG A 238 -12.79 -7.28 5.20
C ARG A 238 -13.25 -5.82 5.42
N SER A 239 -13.09 -4.98 4.42
CA SER A 239 -13.34 -3.52 4.49
C SER A 239 -14.74 -3.14 5.01
N ASP A 240 -15.75 -3.98 4.79
CA ASP A 240 -17.11 -3.80 5.32
C ASP A 240 -17.27 -4.16 6.81
N GLY A 241 -16.17 -4.49 7.49
CA GLY A 241 -16.16 -4.87 8.90
C GLY A 241 -16.49 -6.33 9.18
N LYS A 242 -16.54 -7.17 8.14
CA LYS A 242 -16.74 -8.62 8.29
C LYS A 242 -15.45 -9.29 8.74
N LEU A 243 -15.56 -10.17 9.74
CA LEU A 243 -14.44 -10.93 10.29
C LEU A 243 -14.57 -12.41 9.95
N PHE A 244 -13.45 -12.97 9.49
CA PHE A 244 -13.28 -14.41 9.20
C PHE A 244 -12.25 -14.96 10.19
N THR A 245 -12.64 -15.92 11.01
CA THR A 245 -11.73 -16.53 11.99
C THR A 245 -11.39 -17.94 11.56
N LEU A 246 -10.09 -18.23 11.45
CA LEU A 246 -9.54 -19.52 11.06
C LEU A 246 -8.80 -20.18 12.22
N ASP A 247 -8.73 -21.49 12.22
CA ASP A 247 -7.76 -22.26 13.01
C ASP A 247 -6.38 -22.16 12.37
N ALA A 248 -5.39 -21.66 13.10
CA ALA A 248 -4.05 -21.41 12.57
C ALA A 248 -3.31 -22.69 12.16
N ALA A 249 -3.61 -23.83 12.78
CA ALA A 249 -2.93 -25.10 12.47
C ALA A 249 -3.49 -25.74 11.20
N SER A 250 -4.80 -25.83 11.09
CA SER A 250 -5.49 -26.53 9.99
C SER A 250 -5.90 -25.62 8.83
N GLY A 251 -5.99 -24.30 9.04
CA GLY A 251 -6.55 -23.34 8.10
C GLY A 251 -8.08 -23.41 7.98
N ALA A 252 -8.75 -24.22 8.81
CA ALA A 252 -10.20 -24.36 8.75
C ALA A 252 -10.90 -23.06 9.18
N LEU A 253 -11.90 -22.61 8.41
CA LEU A 253 -12.76 -21.50 8.78
C LEU A 253 -13.61 -21.90 9.99
N LEU A 254 -13.39 -21.23 11.12
CA LEU A 254 -14.11 -21.48 12.37
C LEU A 254 -15.37 -20.62 12.47
N SER A 255 -15.33 -19.38 12.00
CA SER A 255 -16.47 -18.48 12.03
C SER A 255 -16.34 -17.37 11.00
N GLU A 256 -17.50 -16.90 10.56
CA GLU A 256 -17.70 -15.74 9.70
C GLU A 256 -18.75 -14.85 10.39
N ARG A 257 -18.39 -13.61 10.69
CA ARG A 257 -19.25 -12.72 11.47
C ARG A 257 -19.28 -11.31 10.90
N GLN A 258 -20.48 -10.83 10.61
CA GLN A 258 -20.74 -9.44 10.29
C GLN A 258 -21.15 -8.70 11.56
N PHE A 259 -20.51 -7.56 11.82
CA PHE A 259 -20.88 -6.67 12.93
C PHE A 259 -21.56 -5.43 12.39
N ALA A 260 -22.53 -4.90 13.16
CA ALA A 260 -23.12 -3.61 12.89
C ALA A 260 -22.17 -2.51 13.36
N LEU A 261 -21.32 -2.06 12.45
CA LEU A 261 -20.32 -1.04 12.70
C LEU A 261 -20.80 0.31 12.14
N PRO A 262 -20.63 1.42 12.90
CA PRO A 262 -21.20 2.72 12.53
C PRO A 262 -20.37 3.53 11.51
N ALA A 263 -19.22 3.03 11.09
CA ALA A 263 -18.39 3.63 10.05
C ALA A 263 -18.28 2.70 8.84
N LEU A 264 -17.67 3.19 7.77
CA LEU A 264 -17.36 2.46 6.56
C LEU A 264 -15.84 2.32 6.42
N ASN A 265 -15.39 1.42 5.55
CA ASN A 265 -13.96 1.20 5.26
C ASN A 265 -13.13 0.98 6.53
N TYR A 266 -13.27 -0.21 7.11
CA TYR A 266 -12.42 -0.65 8.21
C TYR A 266 -11.16 -1.28 7.62
N GLU A 267 -10.00 -0.65 7.88
CA GLU A 267 -8.74 -1.05 7.26
C GLU A 267 -7.75 -1.67 8.25
N GLY A 268 -7.80 -1.29 9.53
CA GLY A 268 -6.87 -1.84 10.50
C GLY A 268 -7.55 -2.74 11.53
N LEU A 269 -6.90 -3.85 11.87
CA LEU A 269 -7.30 -4.82 12.87
C LEU A 269 -6.12 -5.24 13.74
N CYS A 270 -6.24 -5.16 15.05
CA CYS A 270 -5.25 -5.76 15.94
C CYS A 270 -5.87 -6.42 17.17
N LEU A 271 -5.06 -7.22 17.85
CA LEU A 271 -5.39 -7.77 19.15
C LEU A 271 -4.92 -6.82 20.26
N ALA A 272 -5.83 -6.39 21.13
CA ALA A 272 -5.50 -5.65 22.34
C ALA A 272 -4.97 -6.59 23.45
N PRO A 273 -4.20 -6.06 24.43
CA PRO A 273 -3.66 -6.87 25.54
C PRO A 273 -4.72 -7.58 26.38
N ASP A 274 -5.95 -7.05 26.40
CA ASP A 274 -7.08 -7.65 27.11
C ASP A 274 -7.79 -8.76 26.32
N GLY A 275 -7.28 -9.12 25.14
CA GLY A 275 -7.83 -10.14 24.25
C GLY A 275 -8.99 -9.68 23.38
N SER A 276 -9.35 -8.40 23.40
CA SER A 276 -10.33 -7.85 22.47
C SER A 276 -9.70 -7.51 21.11
N LEU A 277 -10.51 -7.49 20.06
CA LEU A 277 -10.09 -6.99 18.75
C LEU A 277 -10.38 -5.49 18.67
N LEU A 278 -9.41 -4.74 18.15
CA LEU A 278 -9.58 -3.33 17.82
C LEU A 278 -9.63 -3.17 16.30
N LEU A 279 -10.60 -2.42 15.82
CA LEU A 279 -10.80 -2.11 14.40
C LEU A 279 -10.77 -0.60 14.22
N VAL A 280 -9.94 -0.11 13.30
CA VAL A 280 -9.91 1.31 12.94
C VAL A 280 -10.54 1.54 11.57
N SER A 281 -11.35 2.59 11.48
CA SER A 281 -11.93 3.02 10.21
C SER A 281 -11.00 4.04 9.52
N LYS A 282 -10.85 3.90 8.21
CA LYS A 282 -10.17 4.87 7.34
C LYS A 282 -10.90 6.19 7.25
N GLU A 283 -12.22 6.15 7.32
CA GLU A 283 -13.11 7.28 7.11
C GLU A 283 -13.76 7.76 8.40
N ALA A 284 -14.34 8.95 8.32
CA ALA A 284 -15.20 9.46 9.40
C ALA A 284 -16.49 8.61 9.52
N PRO A 285 -17.11 8.57 10.70
CA PRO A 285 -18.39 7.88 10.85
C PRO A 285 -19.46 8.49 9.94
N VAL A 286 -20.42 7.67 9.49
CA VAL A 286 -21.52 8.11 8.63
C VAL A 286 -22.36 9.22 9.29
N VAL A 287 -22.44 9.20 10.61
CA VAL A 287 -23.10 10.21 11.43
C VAL A 287 -22.13 10.62 12.55
N GLY A 288 -21.77 11.89 12.59
CA GLY A 288 -20.88 12.42 13.62
C GLY A 288 -19.90 13.45 13.09
N GLU A 289 -18.76 13.60 13.77
CA GLU A 289 -17.74 14.59 13.43
C GLU A 289 -16.85 14.10 12.28
N VAL A 290 -16.81 14.84 11.18
CA VAL A 290 -16.06 14.51 9.96
C VAL A 290 -14.53 14.42 10.15
N HIS A 291 -14.00 14.98 11.25
CA HIS A 291 -12.58 14.96 11.58
C HIS A 291 -12.18 13.80 12.49
N THR A 292 -13.10 12.92 12.87
CA THR A 292 -12.78 11.79 13.72
C THR A 292 -12.63 10.50 12.96
N ARG A 293 -11.77 9.60 13.47
CA ARG A 293 -11.60 8.23 12.98
C ARG A 293 -11.87 7.29 14.15
N PRO A 294 -12.97 6.56 14.14
CA PRO A 294 -13.32 5.69 15.24
C PRO A 294 -12.45 4.44 15.27
N VAL A 295 -12.01 4.07 16.47
CA VAL A 295 -11.50 2.74 16.78
C VAL A 295 -12.58 2.01 17.57
N HIS A 296 -13.10 0.93 17.02
CA HIS A 296 -14.09 0.09 17.68
C HIS A 296 -13.40 -1.11 18.32
N ARG A 297 -13.96 -1.54 19.46
CA ARG A 297 -13.53 -2.75 20.16
C ARG A 297 -14.60 -3.82 20.03
N ILE A 298 -14.16 -5.02 19.70
CA ILE A 298 -15.01 -6.21 19.70
C ILE A 298 -14.57 -7.14 20.83
N ARG A 299 -15.45 -7.39 21.78
CA ARG A 299 -15.26 -8.33 22.89
C ARG A 299 -16.52 -9.12 23.11
N ASP A 300 -16.42 -10.44 23.22
CA ASP A 300 -17.56 -11.36 23.48
C ASP A 300 -18.73 -11.14 22.52
N GLY A 301 -18.41 -10.78 21.26
CA GLY A 301 -19.41 -10.51 20.22
C GLY A 301 -20.15 -9.18 20.34
N ARG A 302 -19.73 -8.29 21.24
CA ARG A 302 -20.24 -6.94 21.38
C ARG A 302 -19.25 -5.95 20.76
N VAL A 303 -19.80 -4.90 20.17
CA VAL A 303 -19.05 -3.76 19.63
C VAL A 303 -19.26 -2.57 20.55
N ASP A 304 -18.19 -1.93 20.96
CA ASP A 304 -18.21 -0.64 21.63
C ASP A 304 -17.16 0.31 21.01
N LEU A 305 -17.34 1.61 21.23
CA LEU A 305 -16.35 2.61 20.82
C LEU A 305 -15.18 2.56 21.82
N PHE A 306 -14.02 2.17 21.34
CA PHE A 306 -12.79 2.16 22.15
C PHE A 306 -12.19 3.57 22.22
N ARG A 307 -12.07 4.25 21.07
CA ARG A 307 -11.46 5.59 20.97
C ARG A 307 -11.93 6.32 19.72
N GLN A 308 -11.98 7.64 19.80
CA GLN A 308 -12.03 8.50 18.61
C GLN A 308 -10.67 9.16 18.40
N LEU A 309 -10.12 9.01 17.22
CA LEU A 309 -8.87 9.65 16.82
C LEU A 309 -9.23 10.96 16.11
N ASP A 310 -8.62 12.06 16.54
CA ASP A 310 -8.85 13.37 15.93
C ASP A 310 -7.82 13.63 14.82
N ALA A 311 -8.28 13.61 13.57
CA ALA A 311 -7.46 13.90 12.40
C ALA A 311 -6.92 15.35 12.41
N SER A 312 -7.67 16.30 12.98
CA SER A 312 -7.23 17.68 13.10
C SER A 312 -6.08 17.82 14.09
N ALA A 313 -6.10 17.03 15.17
CA ALA A 313 -4.98 16.99 16.13
C ALA A 313 -3.71 16.41 15.51
N VAL A 314 -3.83 15.38 14.66
CA VAL A 314 -2.68 14.83 13.91
C VAL A 314 -2.14 15.88 12.94
N ALA A 315 -2.99 16.55 12.17
CA ALA A 315 -2.59 17.60 11.25
C ALA A 315 -1.91 18.79 11.98
N ALA A 316 -2.45 19.21 13.14
CA ALA A 316 -1.87 20.26 13.95
C ALA A 316 -0.50 19.86 14.53
N HIS A 317 -0.36 18.59 14.98
CA HIS A 317 0.92 18.06 15.45
C HIS A 317 1.98 18.08 14.34
N VAL A 318 1.62 17.65 13.13
CA VAL A 318 2.51 17.70 11.96
C VAL A 318 2.91 19.15 11.66
N ALA A 319 1.96 20.06 11.57
CA ALA A 319 2.23 21.47 11.30
C ALA A 319 3.17 22.12 12.34
N GLN A 320 3.07 21.71 13.61
CA GLN A 320 3.88 22.22 14.70
C GLN A 320 5.31 21.65 14.70
N HIS A 321 5.46 20.33 14.50
CA HIS A 321 6.74 19.66 14.70
C HIS A 321 7.50 19.39 13.39
N TRP A 322 6.81 19.43 12.26
CA TRP A 322 7.36 19.13 10.93
C TRP A 322 7.03 20.23 9.89
N PRO A 323 7.13 21.54 10.24
CA PRO A 323 6.60 22.63 9.40
C PRO A 323 7.30 22.77 8.05
N THR A 324 8.56 22.34 7.93
CA THR A 324 9.37 22.46 6.71
C THR A 324 9.34 21.19 5.85
N VAL A 325 8.87 20.08 6.39
CA VAL A 325 8.94 18.76 5.74
C VAL A 325 7.58 18.33 5.19
N ALA A 326 6.49 18.78 5.83
CA ALA A 326 5.13 18.45 5.38
C ALA A 326 4.81 19.16 4.05
N LYS A 327 4.59 18.37 2.98
CA LYS A 327 4.34 18.90 1.62
C LYS A 327 2.87 18.96 1.23
N GLY A 328 1.95 18.92 2.18
CA GLY A 328 0.52 18.99 1.89
C GLY A 328 -0.35 18.85 3.13
N PRO A 329 -1.67 18.94 2.97
CA PRO A 329 -2.60 18.76 4.07
C PRO A 329 -2.63 17.30 4.51
N VAL A 330 -2.44 17.06 5.81
CA VAL A 330 -2.60 15.74 6.42
C VAL A 330 -4.08 15.42 6.53
N ARG A 331 -4.50 14.32 5.93
CA ARG A 331 -5.90 13.84 5.93
C ARG A 331 -6.18 12.90 7.09
N PHE A 332 -5.15 12.20 7.54
CA PHE A 332 -5.18 11.14 8.51
C PHE A 332 -6.24 10.09 8.17
N SER A 333 -5.87 9.20 7.26
CA SER A 333 -6.68 8.08 6.80
C SER A 333 -6.05 6.77 7.27
N PRO A 334 -6.45 6.25 8.44
CA PRO A 334 -5.89 5.02 9.01
C PRO A 334 -5.97 3.83 8.05
N SER A 335 -4.86 3.14 7.86
CA SER A 335 -4.76 1.89 7.09
C SER A 335 -4.41 0.69 7.97
N ALA A 336 -3.70 0.89 9.08
CA ALA A 336 -3.43 -0.17 10.04
C ALA A 336 -3.44 0.35 11.47
N VAL A 337 -3.61 -0.58 12.42
CA VAL A 337 -3.55 -0.31 13.85
C VAL A 337 -2.82 -1.44 14.58
N ALA A 338 -1.96 -1.11 15.55
CA ALA A 338 -1.33 -2.10 16.41
C ALA A 338 -1.10 -1.54 17.83
N VAL A 339 -1.12 -2.42 18.83
CA VAL A 339 -0.76 -2.06 20.20
C VAL A 339 0.67 -2.48 20.46
N HIS A 340 1.50 -1.55 20.90
CA HIS A 340 2.89 -1.83 21.22
C HIS A 340 2.99 -2.78 22.43
N PRO A 341 3.68 -3.93 22.31
CA PRO A 341 3.59 -5.00 23.31
C PRO A 341 4.21 -4.65 24.66
N VAL A 342 5.10 -3.65 24.71
CA VAL A 342 5.80 -3.25 25.94
C VAL A 342 5.21 -1.99 26.56
N THR A 343 4.92 -0.96 25.72
CA THR A 343 4.42 0.33 26.24
C THR A 343 2.90 0.40 26.35
N GLY A 344 2.18 -0.47 25.64
CA GLY A 344 0.72 -0.43 25.53
C GLY A 344 0.17 0.74 24.70
N GLU A 345 1.03 1.55 24.08
CA GLU A 345 0.65 2.63 23.19
C GLU A 345 0.00 2.08 21.92
N LEU A 346 -0.99 2.81 21.41
CA LEU A 346 -1.67 2.49 20.16
C LEU A 346 -0.96 3.21 19.01
N TYR A 347 -0.48 2.45 18.05
CA TYR A 347 0.12 2.94 16.82
C TYR A 347 -0.89 2.84 15.70
N VAL A 348 -1.07 3.90 14.93
CA VAL A 348 -2.02 3.98 13.82
C VAL A 348 -1.29 4.49 12.60
N LEU A 349 -1.21 3.64 11.58
CA LEU A 349 -0.60 3.96 10.30
C LEU A 349 -1.60 4.71 9.42
N SER A 350 -1.16 5.76 8.76
CA SER A 350 -1.88 6.41 7.66
C SER A 350 -1.03 6.31 6.41
N SER A 351 -1.44 5.42 5.51
CA SER A 351 -0.74 5.16 4.25
C SER A 351 -0.70 6.38 3.35
N ALA A 352 -1.85 7.03 3.17
CA ALA A 352 -2.00 8.21 2.31
C ALA A 352 -1.10 9.38 2.72
N ASP A 353 -0.82 9.52 4.03
CA ASP A 353 0.03 10.59 4.57
C ASP A 353 1.46 10.10 4.85
N ARG A 354 1.73 8.79 4.73
CA ARG A 354 2.99 8.15 5.13
C ARG A 354 3.45 8.59 6.51
N LEU A 355 2.61 8.32 7.50
CA LEU A 355 2.93 8.60 8.90
C LEU A 355 2.33 7.55 9.84
N VAL A 356 2.93 7.44 11.03
CA VAL A 356 2.37 6.67 12.13
C VAL A 356 2.05 7.64 13.28
N ALA A 357 0.78 7.69 13.67
CA ALA A 357 0.35 8.42 14.87
C ALA A 357 0.38 7.51 16.08
N VAL A 358 1.00 7.96 17.17
CA VAL A 358 1.18 7.20 18.41
C VAL A 358 0.34 7.80 19.52
N TYR A 359 -0.49 6.98 20.12
CA TYR A 359 -1.43 7.37 21.18
C TYR A 359 -1.14 6.63 22.49
N GLY A 360 -0.89 7.40 23.56
CA GLY A 360 -1.14 6.95 24.93
C GLY A 360 -2.62 7.13 25.26
N GLU A 361 -2.96 7.94 26.25
CA GLU A 361 -4.35 8.39 26.46
C GLU A 361 -4.77 9.40 25.37
N THR A 362 -3.84 10.24 24.94
CA THR A 362 -3.99 11.22 23.86
C THR A 362 -2.92 11.00 22.80
N LEU A 363 -2.96 11.76 21.70
CA LEU A 363 -1.88 11.78 20.71
C LEU A 363 -0.56 12.22 21.38
N GLN A 364 0.45 11.37 21.32
CA GLN A 364 1.77 11.60 21.91
C GLN A 364 2.76 12.11 20.87
N ARG A 365 2.77 11.50 19.70
CA ARG A 365 3.70 11.83 18.62
C ARG A 365 3.18 11.41 17.24
N VAL A 366 3.74 12.01 16.22
CA VAL A 366 3.58 11.58 14.83
C VAL A 366 4.96 11.28 14.27
N LEU A 367 5.09 10.12 13.68
CA LEU A 367 6.34 9.61 13.10
C LEU A 367 6.16 9.57 11.56
N PRO A 368 6.74 10.52 10.82
CA PRO A 368 6.72 10.50 9.37
C PRO A 368 7.56 9.37 8.81
N LEU A 369 7.12 8.80 7.70
CA LEU A 369 7.77 7.72 6.96
C LEU A 369 8.38 8.28 5.67
N PRO A 370 9.71 8.12 5.43
CA PRO A 370 10.35 8.66 4.24
C PRO A 370 9.80 8.01 2.98
N ALA A 371 9.39 8.85 2.03
CA ALA A 371 8.71 8.40 0.82
C ALA A 371 9.53 7.43 -0.04
N ALA A 372 10.86 7.52 0.03
CA ALA A 372 11.77 6.64 -0.71
C ALA A 372 11.70 5.16 -0.28
N ASP A 373 11.43 4.91 1.02
CA ASP A 373 11.40 3.56 1.60
C ASP A 373 9.97 3.06 1.82
N PHE A 374 8.99 3.97 1.85
CA PHE A 374 7.59 3.67 2.09
C PHE A 374 6.72 4.09 0.91
N TYR A 375 6.68 3.24 -0.11
CA TYR A 375 5.88 3.51 -1.31
C TYR A 375 4.39 3.59 -0.98
N LYS A 376 3.83 2.52 -0.42
CA LYS A 376 2.44 2.43 0.05
C LYS A 376 2.42 1.55 1.31
N PRO A 377 2.72 2.11 2.49
CA PRO A 377 2.74 1.35 3.73
C PRO A 377 1.29 1.03 4.16
N GLU A 378 0.92 -0.24 4.27
CA GLU A 378 -0.46 -0.64 4.60
C GLU A 378 -0.55 -1.46 5.89
N GLY A 379 0.36 -2.38 6.15
CA GLY A 379 0.30 -3.21 7.36
C GLY A 379 1.29 -2.77 8.44
N LEU A 380 0.91 -2.96 9.71
CA LEU A 380 1.71 -2.60 10.88
C LEU A 380 1.59 -3.67 11.96
N ALA A 381 2.74 -4.19 12.42
CA ALA A 381 2.78 -5.17 13.50
C ALA A 381 4.01 -4.97 14.41
N PHE A 382 3.98 -5.56 15.59
CA PHE A 382 5.12 -5.58 16.50
C PHE A 382 5.58 -6.99 16.81
N LEU A 383 6.89 -7.21 16.78
CA LEU A 383 7.49 -8.39 17.41
C LEU A 383 7.35 -8.31 18.94
N PRO A 384 7.38 -9.43 19.68
CA PRO A 384 7.24 -9.41 21.13
C PRO A 384 8.28 -8.57 21.89
N ASN A 385 9.43 -8.31 21.28
CA ASN A 385 10.49 -7.45 21.84
C ASN A 385 10.27 -5.95 21.58
N GLY A 386 9.19 -5.58 20.91
CA GLY A 386 8.86 -4.21 20.57
C GLY A 386 9.37 -3.76 19.19
N ASP A 387 10.10 -4.59 18.45
CA ASP A 387 10.52 -4.21 17.09
C ASP A 387 9.29 -4.03 16.19
N LEU A 388 9.30 -2.95 15.42
CA LEU A 388 8.22 -2.57 14.51
C LEU A 388 8.41 -3.25 13.16
N LEU A 389 7.33 -3.78 12.61
CA LEU A 389 7.21 -4.26 11.24
C LEU A 389 6.20 -3.38 10.50
N ILE A 390 6.58 -2.92 9.31
CA ILE A 390 5.67 -2.21 8.39
C ILE A 390 5.75 -2.91 7.03
N SER A 391 4.61 -3.32 6.48
CA SER A 391 4.54 -3.81 5.11
C SER A 391 4.24 -2.68 4.15
N ASN A 392 4.84 -2.74 2.98
CA ASN A 392 4.56 -1.83 1.88
C ASN A 392 4.07 -2.64 0.68
N GLU A 393 3.01 -2.16 0.05
CA GLU A 393 2.65 -2.67 -1.27
C GLU A 393 3.73 -2.36 -2.30
N GLY A 394 3.76 -3.15 -3.36
CA GLY A 394 4.46 -2.85 -4.59
C GLY A 394 3.55 -2.14 -5.59
N ASP A 395 4.14 -1.56 -6.62
CA ASP A 395 3.35 -1.02 -7.71
C ASP A 395 2.88 -2.12 -8.67
N LYS A 396 1.81 -1.86 -9.42
CA LYS A 396 1.22 -2.83 -10.37
C LYS A 396 2.17 -3.18 -11.51
N LYS A 397 3.13 -2.32 -11.81
CA LYS A 397 4.14 -2.55 -12.84
C LYS A 397 5.36 -3.32 -12.33
N GLY A 398 5.48 -3.52 -11.00
CA GLY A 398 6.63 -4.16 -10.35
C GLY A 398 7.90 -3.29 -10.37
N LEU A 399 7.77 -1.98 -10.56
CA LEU A 399 8.86 -1.02 -10.42
C LEU A 399 9.25 -0.84 -8.95
N VAL A 400 8.27 -0.98 -8.07
CA VAL A 400 8.45 -0.99 -6.63
C VAL A 400 8.05 -2.36 -6.10
N GLN A 401 8.99 -3.06 -5.48
CA GLN A 401 8.73 -4.36 -4.90
C GLN A 401 8.05 -4.21 -3.55
N ALA A 402 6.96 -4.94 -3.33
CA ALA A 402 6.36 -5.09 -2.02
C ALA A 402 7.36 -5.67 -1.03
N ASN A 403 7.35 -5.19 0.19
CA ASN A 403 8.30 -5.61 1.22
C ASN A 403 7.70 -5.52 2.63
N VAL A 404 8.40 -6.13 3.59
CA VAL A 404 8.22 -5.88 5.02
C VAL A 404 9.51 -5.27 5.54
N LEU A 405 9.44 -4.09 6.13
CA LEU A 405 10.55 -3.41 6.77
C LEU A 405 10.51 -3.64 8.28
N ARG A 406 11.67 -3.91 8.89
CA ARG A 406 11.83 -4.07 10.34
C ARG A 406 12.67 -2.94 10.91
N PHE A 407 12.21 -2.40 12.03
CA PHE A 407 12.88 -1.35 12.79
C PHE A 407 13.02 -1.77 14.25
N ARG A 408 14.24 -1.74 14.77
CA ARG A 408 14.50 -2.07 16.18
C ARG A 408 13.92 -1.02 17.11
N TRP A 409 13.29 -1.50 18.14
CA TRP A 409 12.85 -0.66 19.24
C TRP A 409 14.05 -0.18 20.08
N LYS A 410 14.12 1.12 20.31
CA LYS A 410 15.22 1.75 21.10
C LYS A 410 15.00 1.70 22.60
N GLY A 411 13.91 1.07 23.08
CA GLY A 411 13.64 0.92 24.52
C GLY A 411 13.19 2.20 25.21
N ARG A 412 12.54 3.14 24.48
CA ARG A 412 12.18 4.47 24.97
C ARG A 412 10.71 4.76 24.85
#